data_91ca07258d5ce1ad884c084a8413ce72
#
_entry.id   91ca07258d5ce1ad884c084a8413ce72
#
_cell.length_a   1.000
_cell.length_b   1.000
_cell.length_c   1.000
_cell.angle_alpha   90.00
_cell.angle_beta   90.00
_cell.angle_gamma   90.00
#
_symmetry.space_group_name_H-M   'P 1'
#
loop_
_entity.id
_entity.type
_entity.pdbx_description
1 polymer ?
#
loop_
_entity_poly.entity_id
_entity_poly.type
_entity_poly.pdbx_seq_one_letter_code
_entity_poly.pdbx_strand_id
1 'polypeptide(L)'
;NCGAHPDETTEWADVLGATAAHSTLSVNDTDALPSRVRGKAGREAVGMAVRRNEREGSTLVQMGHEGYRRSFGIIHNRDLYLSSAGDDFRGKDTLVGGAGAFTLRFHLHPALKASTVRAGTAVLIVAPDGEAWEFVAPGCETVIEESIYLSDSYGHRRSEQIVVYGRVAPRREAAWQFRR
;
A
#
# COMPACT_ATOMS: atom_id res chain seq x y z
N ASN A 1 0.15 1.26 7.08
CA ASN A 1 0.57 2.66 7.29
C ASN A 1 1.48 2.77 8.51
N CYS A 2 2.42 3.71 8.47
CA CYS A 2 3.36 3.97 9.57
C CYS A 2 2.72 4.55 10.85
N GLY A 3 1.41 4.69 10.91
CA GLY A 3 0.71 5.32 12.03
C GLY A 3 0.47 6.81 11.83
N ALA A 4 0.20 7.52 12.92
CA ALA A 4 -0.04 8.96 12.93
C ALA A 4 0.79 9.62 14.06
N HIS A 5 1.14 10.88 13.89
CA HIS A 5 1.76 11.69 14.95
C HIS A 5 0.71 12.68 15.49
N PRO A 6 0.59 12.84 16.82
CA PRO A 6 -0.42 13.72 17.42
C PRO A 6 -0.20 15.20 17.09
N ASP A 7 1.04 15.59 16.82
CA ASP A 7 1.38 16.97 16.44
C ASP A 7 1.63 17.07 14.93
N GLU A 8 0.65 17.62 14.21
CA GLU A 8 0.73 17.82 12.76
C GLU A 8 1.68 18.96 12.33
N THR A 9 2.27 19.68 13.27
CA THR A 9 3.18 20.80 12.98
C THR A 9 4.64 20.37 12.90
N THR A 10 4.94 19.11 13.19
CA THR A 10 6.30 18.57 13.22
C THR A 10 6.79 18.08 11.86
N GLU A 11 8.11 17.89 11.73
CA GLU A 11 8.73 17.22 10.57
C GLU A 11 8.11 15.84 10.29
N TRP A 12 7.61 15.17 11.34
CA TRP A 12 6.88 13.89 11.24
C TRP A 12 5.60 13.98 10.43
N ALA A 13 4.89 15.11 10.46
CA ALA A 13 3.68 15.29 9.68
C ALA A 13 3.94 15.19 8.17
N ASP A 14 5.07 15.72 7.68
CA ASP A 14 5.44 15.63 6.27
C ASP A 14 5.91 14.20 5.92
N VAL A 15 6.72 13.57 6.77
CA VAL A 15 7.17 12.18 6.58
C VAL A 15 5.99 11.22 6.53
N LEU A 16 5.04 11.33 7.47
CA LEU A 16 3.86 10.46 7.54
C LEU A 16 2.81 10.80 6.46
N GLY A 17 2.87 12.00 5.91
CA GLY A 17 2.04 12.40 4.77
C GLY A 17 2.55 11.90 3.42
N ALA A 18 3.79 11.41 3.35
CA ALA A 18 4.38 10.90 2.11
C ALA A 18 3.68 9.60 1.66
N THR A 19 3.60 9.39 0.35
CA THR A 19 3.01 8.17 -0.22
C THR A 19 3.70 6.91 0.31
N ALA A 20 5.01 6.96 0.50
CA ALA A 20 5.81 5.85 1.02
C ALA A 20 5.48 5.45 2.46
N ALA A 21 4.85 6.32 3.26
CA ALA A 21 4.39 6.01 4.62
C ALA A 21 3.05 5.25 4.66
N HIS A 22 2.45 4.98 3.52
CA HIS A 22 1.16 4.32 3.40
C HIS A 22 1.27 2.97 2.68
N SER A 23 0.35 2.04 3.00
CA SER A 23 0.22 0.76 2.28
C SER A 23 -0.40 0.99 0.90
N THR A 24 0.39 1.57 0.02
CA THR A 24 0.00 1.96 -1.34
C THR A 24 1.18 1.88 -2.31
N LEU A 25 0.94 2.28 -3.56
CA LEU A 25 1.91 2.27 -4.64
C LEU A 25 2.48 3.67 -4.86
N SER A 26 3.80 3.77 -4.97
CA SER A 26 4.53 4.94 -5.46
C SER A 26 5.14 4.67 -6.84
N VAL A 27 5.30 5.72 -7.64
CA VAL A 27 5.95 5.68 -8.96
C VAL A 27 7.24 6.49 -8.89
N ASN A 28 8.38 5.89 -9.28
CA ASN A 28 9.70 6.50 -9.25
C ASN A 28 10.02 7.19 -7.91
N ASP A 29 9.63 6.56 -6.79
CA ASP A 29 9.76 7.06 -5.41
C ASP A 29 9.22 8.49 -5.20
N THR A 30 8.17 8.85 -5.94
CA THR A 30 7.54 10.16 -5.92
C THR A 30 6.18 10.07 -5.23
N ASP A 31 5.81 11.12 -4.49
CA ASP A 31 4.49 11.23 -3.89
C ASP A 31 3.39 11.45 -4.94
N ALA A 32 2.28 10.73 -4.76
CA ALA A 32 1.09 10.90 -5.59
C ALA A 32 0.43 12.27 -5.38
N LEU A 33 0.63 12.87 -4.21
CA LEU A 33 0.11 14.17 -3.83
C LEU A 33 1.23 15.01 -3.20
N PRO A 34 1.48 16.25 -3.68
CA PRO A 34 2.44 17.12 -3.02
C PRO A 34 2.07 17.35 -1.56
N SER A 35 3.05 17.29 -0.65
CA SER A 35 2.86 17.40 0.81
C SER A 35 2.09 18.64 1.26
N ARG A 36 2.10 19.70 0.45
CA ARG A 36 1.42 20.98 0.71
C ARG A 36 -0.08 20.99 0.38
N VAL A 37 -0.59 19.95 -0.29
CA VAL A 37 -1.97 19.88 -0.76
C VAL A 37 -2.67 18.70 -0.10
N ARG A 38 -3.34 18.95 1.02
CA ARG A 38 -4.01 17.92 1.84
C ARG A 38 -5.53 18.09 1.85
N GLY A 39 -6.23 17.07 2.35
CA GLY A 39 -7.69 17.12 2.55
C GLY A 39 -8.50 17.09 1.26
N LYS A 40 -9.64 17.78 1.24
CA LYS A 40 -10.57 17.78 0.12
C LYS A 40 -9.97 18.38 -1.15
N ALA A 41 -9.26 19.49 -1.02
CA ALA A 41 -8.57 20.14 -2.15
C ALA A 41 -7.51 19.23 -2.78
N GLY A 42 -6.80 18.42 -1.97
CA GLY A 42 -5.85 17.45 -2.47
C GLY A 42 -6.50 16.33 -3.27
N ARG A 43 -7.61 15.78 -2.77
CA ARG A 43 -8.37 14.73 -3.49
C ARG A 43 -8.92 15.23 -4.82
N GLU A 44 -9.44 16.45 -4.85
CA GLU A 44 -9.93 17.09 -6.08
C GLU A 44 -8.78 17.34 -7.08
N ALA A 45 -7.62 17.78 -6.59
CA ALA A 45 -6.45 18.06 -7.43
C ALA A 45 -5.89 16.82 -8.13
N VAL A 46 -6.07 15.62 -7.55
CA VAL A 46 -5.59 14.34 -8.14
C VAL A 46 -6.72 13.52 -8.77
N GLY A 47 -7.92 14.06 -8.93
CA GLY A 47 -9.02 13.36 -9.59
C GLY A 47 -9.37 12.02 -8.91
N MET A 48 -9.44 11.99 -7.57
CA MET A 48 -9.70 10.76 -6.82
C MET A 48 -11.14 10.29 -6.99
N ALA A 49 -11.32 9.01 -7.36
CA ALA A 49 -12.59 8.32 -7.41
C ALA A 49 -12.56 7.09 -6.51
N VAL A 50 -13.67 6.83 -5.79
CA VAL A 50 -13.83 5.64 -4.95
C VAL A 50 -15.24 5.07 -5.13
N ARG A 51 -15.32 3.75 -5.29
CA ARG A 51 -16.58 2.99 -5.35
C ARG A 51 -16.47 1.77 -4.44
N ARG A 52 -17.51 1.51 -3.63
CA ARG A 52 -17.63 0.32 -2.78
C ARG A 52 -18.86 -0.48 -3.20
N ASN A 53 -18.69 -1.79 -3.29
CA ASN A 53 -19.77 -2.76 -3.55
C ASN A 53 -19.66 -3.86 -2.50
N GLU A 54 -20.82 -4.30 -2.02
CA GLU A 54 -20.95 -5.44 -1.11
C GLU A 54 -21.88 -6.47 -1.73
N ARG A 55 -21.46 -7.73 -1.70
CA ARG A 55 -22.26 -8.84 -2.19
C ARG A 55 -21.98 -10.08 -1.37
N GLU A 56 -23.03 -10.69 -0.83
CA GLU A 56 -22.95 -11.95 -0.08
C GLU A 56 -21.91 -11.92 1.05
N GLY A 57 -21.80 -10.77 1.76
CA GLY A 57 -20.84 -10.56 2.83
C GLY A 57 -19.41 -10.22 2.37
N SER A 58 -19.10 -10.36 1.10
CA SER A 58 -17.80 -9.93 0.54
C SER A 58 -17.84 -8.45 0.17
N THR A 59 -16.70 -7.78 0.27
CA THR A 59 -16.56 -6.36 -0.05
C THR A 59 -15.56 -6.16 -1.20
N LEU A 60 -15.94 -5.36 -2.19
CA LEU A 60 -15.06 -4.85 -3.24
C LEU A 60 -14.98 -3.33 -3.15
N VAL A 61 -13.78 -2.79 -3.01
CA VAL A 61 -13.50 -1.36 -3.09
C VAL A 61 -12.66 -1.10 -4.33
N GLN A 62 -13.12 -0.21 -5.20
CA GLN A 62 -12.42 0.23 -6.39
C GLN A 62 -12.08 1.70 -6.23
N MET A 63 -10.83 2.06 -6.45
CA MET A 63 -10.37 3.42 -6.33
C MET A 63 -9.35 3.76 -7.40
N GLY A 64 -9.25 5.05 -7.72
CA GLY A 64 -8.27 5.53 -8.68
C GLY A 64 -7.93 6.99 -8.45
N HIS A 65 -6.77 7.39 -8.92
CA HIS A 65 -6.33 8.77 -8.88
C HIS A 65 -5.36 9.08 -10.03
N GLU A 66 -5.27 10.36 -10.36
CA GLU A 66 -4.40 10.90 -11.41
C GLU A 66 -3.14 11.58 -10.85
N GLY A 67 -2.76 11.31 -9.61
CA GLY A 67 -1.63 11.97 -8.95
C GLY A 67 -0.30 11.86 -9.69
N TYR A 68 -0.10 10.79 -10.44
CA TYR A 68 1.10 10.57 -11.27
C TYR A 68 0.96 11.02 -12.73
N ARG A 69 -0.25 11.49 -13.14
CA ARG A 69 -0.53 11.84 -14.53
C ARG A 69 0.34 12.99 -15.03
N ARG A 70 0.49 14.04 -14.22
CA ARG A 70 1.25 15.23 -14.60
C ARG A 70 2.74 14.95 -14.73
N SER A 71 3.30 14.16 -13.82
CA SER A 71 4.75 13.91 -13.74
C SER A 71 5.21 12.79 -14.66
N PHE A 72 4.39 11.75 -14.83
CA PHE A 72 4.78 10.51 -15.50
C PHE A 72 3.78 10.04 -16.57
N GLY A 73 2.66 10.74 -16.76
CA GLY A 73 1.60 10.31 -17.67
C GLY A 73 0.84 9.06 -17.16
N ILE A 74 0.92 8.74 -15.87
CA ILE A 74 0.39 7.50 -15.29
C ILE A 74 -0.87 7.79 -14.49
N ILE A 75 -1.90 6.96 -14.70
CA ILE A 75 -3.10 6.87 -13.86
C ILE A 75 -2.98 5.59 -13.04
N HIS A 76 -3.22 5.67 -11.74
CA HIS A 76 -3.21 4.54 -10.82
C HIS A 76 -4.64 4.18 -10.41
N ASN A 77 -5.03 2.92 -10.61
CA ASN A 77 -6.28 2.35 -10.12
C ASN A 77 -5.95 1.18 -9.19
N ARG A 78 -6.74 1.02 -8.13
CA ARG A 78 -6.62 -0.07 -7.16
C ARG A 78 -7.97 -0.70 -6.90
N ASP A 79 -8.05 -2.00 -7.07
CA ASP A 79 -9.17 -2.84 -6.63
C ASP A 79 -8.76 -3.59 -5.36
N LEU A 80 -9.60 -3.58 -4.34
CA LEU A 80 -9.43 -4.32 -3.08
C LEU A 80 -10.64 -5.21 -2.86
N TYR A 81 -10.41 -6.50 -2.63
CA TYR A 81 -11.44 -7.48 -2.34
C TYR A 81 -11.17 -8.14 -0.99
N LEU A 82 -12.20 -8.23 -0.16
CA LEU A 82 -12.19 -8.98 1.09
C LEU A 82 -13.31 -10.02 1.06
N SER A 83 -12.94 -11.29 1.31
CA SER A 83 -13.91 -12.40 1.41
C SER A 83 -14.86 -12.21 2.59
N SER A 84 -16.05 -12.81 2.52
CA SER A 84 -17.03 -12.79 3.61
C SER A 84 -16.51 -13.47 4.89
N ALA A 85 -15.61 -14.43 4.77
CA ALA A 85 -14.97 -15.10 5.90
C ALA A 85 -13.83 -14.29 6.53
N GLY A 86 -13.34 -13.24 5.83
CA GLY A 86 -12.22 -12.41 6.28
C GLY A 86 -10.85 -13.09 6.21
N ASP A 87 -10.75 -14.21 5.49
CA ASP A 87 -9.55 -15.05 5.36
C ASP A 87 -8.79 -14.87 4.05
N ASP A 88 -9.32 -14.07 3.14
CA ASP A 88 -8.77 -13.78 1.82
C ASP A 88 -8.94 -12.30 1.49
N PHE A 89 -7.81 -11.57 1.49
CA PHE A 89 -7.72 -10.18 1.11
C PHE A 89 -6.85 -10.03 -0.13
N ARG A 90 -7.44 -9.61 -1.22
CA ARG A 90 -6.77 -9.45 -2.52
C ARG A 90 -6.77 -8.02 -2.98
N GLY A 91 -5.73 -7.67 -3.71
CA GLY A 91 -5.69 -6.41 -4.41
C GLY A 91 -5.10 -6.54 -5.80
N LYS A 92 -5.44 -5.56 -6.60
CA LYS A 92 -4.87 -5.37 -7.92
C LYS A 92 -4.61 -3.88 -8.14
N ASP A 93 -3.37 -3.54 -8.34
CA ASP A 93 -2.94 -2.20 -8.75
C ASP A 93 -2.77 -2.18 -10.27
N THR A 94 -3.48 -1.27 -10.94
CA THR A 94 -3.41 -1.09 -12.39
C THR A 94 -2.81 0.28 -12.70
N LEU A 95 -1.69 0.30 -13.41
CA LEU A 95 -1.02 1.50 -13.90
C LEU A 95 -1.28 1.62 -15.40
N VAL A 96 -1.84 2.74 -15.82
CA VAL A 96 -2.21 3.01 -17.20
C VAL A 96 -1.45 4.21 -17.73
N GLY A 97 -0.78 4.06 -18.86
CA GLY A 97 0.04 5.07 -19.50
C GLY A 97 1.46 5.14 -18.95
N GLY A 98 2.25 6.05 -19.50
CA GLY A 98 3.61 6.36 -19.05
C GLY A 98 4.59 5.19 -19.00
N ALA A 99 5.72 5.45 -18.34
CA ALA A 99 6.76 4.45 -18.03
C ALA A 99 7.46 4.82 -16.72
N GLY A 100 8.05 3.83 -16.03
CA GLY A 100 8.78 4.05 -14.79
C GLY A 100 8.93 2.78 -13.97
N ALA A 101 9.51 2.92 -12.79
CA ALA A 101 9.47 1.90 -11.76
C ALA A 101 8.30 2.16 -10.82
N PHE A 102 7.72 1.13 -10.24
CA PHE A 102 6.79 1.27 -9.14
C PHE A 102 7.27 0.49 -7.92
N THR A 103 6.91 0.99 -6.76
CA THR A 103 7.12 0.35 -5.47
C THR A 103 5.78 0.29 -4.75
N LEU A 104 5.33 -0.92 -4.41
CA LEU A 104 4.10 -1.14 -3.66
C LEU A 104 4.48 -1.58 -2.25
N ARG A 105 3.99 -0.89 -1.24
CA ARG A 105 4.33 -1.12 0.17
C ARG A 105 3.13 -1.61 0.96
N PHE A 106 3.41 -2.49 1.94
CA PHE A 106 2.46 -2.96 2.94
C PHE A 106 3.14 -2.89 4.30
N HIS A 107 2.85 -1.82 5.05
CA HIS A 107 3.39 -1.63 6.39
C HIS A 107 2.70 -2.56 7.38
N LEU A 108 3.50 -3.32 8.12
CA LEU A 108 3.04 -4.28 9.11
C LEU A 108 2.98 -3.65 10.50
N HIS A 109 2.04 -4.11 11.31
CA HIS A 109 2.02 -3.74 12.72
C HIS A 109 3.24 -4.33 13.43
N PRO A 110 3.88 -3.63 14.39
CA PRO A 110 5.12 -4.09 15.03
C PRO A 110 5.00 -5.37 15.86
N ALA A 111 3.80 -5.83 16.15
CA ALA A 111 3.56 -7.11 16.79
C ALA A 111 3.61 -8.30 15.80
N LEU A 112 3.54 -8.05 14.50
CA LEU A 112 3.62 -9.10 13.47
C LEU A 112 5.07 -9.45 13.19
N LYS A 113 5.32 -10.71 12.82
CA LYS A 113 6.62 -11.18 12.33
C LYS A 113 6.47 -11.62 10.90
N ALA A 114 7.34 -11.13 10.02
CA ALA A 114 7.37 -11.50 8.63
C ALA A 114 8.62 -12.34 8.31
N SER A 115 8.47 -13.33 7.44
CA SER A 115 9.58 -14.16 6.96
C SER A 115 9.37 -14.52 5.50
N THR A 116 10.44 -14.46 4.73
CA THR A 116 10.42 -14.89 3.33
C THR A 116 10.38 -16.42 3.27
N VAL A 117 9.44 -16.96 2.50
CA VAL A 117 9.24 -18.40 2.31
C VAL A 117 9.16 -18.73 0.82
N ARG A 118 9.08 -20.04 0.47
CA ARG A 118 8.98 -20.52 -0.91
C ARG A 118 10.05 -19.93 -1.85
N ALA A 119 11.32 -19.97 -1.39
CA ALA A 119 12.46 -19.44 -2.14
C ALA A 119 12.28 -17.99 -2.61
N GLY A 120 11.68 -17.14 -1.77
CA GLY A 120 11.53 -15.70 -2.04
C GLY A 120 10.24 -15.29 -2.76
N THR A 121 9.35 -16.25 -3.06
CA THR A 121 8.12 -15.95 -3.82
C THR A 121 6.91 -15.66 -2.95
N ALA A 122 7.02 -15.83 -1.63
CA ALA A 122 5.96 -15.56 -0.68
C ALA A 122 6.53 -15.02 0.66
N VAL A 123 5.69 -14.33 1.41
CA VAL A 123 5.99 -13.87 2.77
C VAL A 123 4.98 -14.50 3.73
N LEU A 124 5.48 -15.18 4.75
CA LEU A 124 4.68 -15.67 5.87
C LEU A 124 4.64 -14.56 6.92
N ILE A 125 3.45 -14.21 7.38
CA ILE A 125 3.18 -13.22 8.42
C ILE A 125 2.54 -13.93 9.60
N VAL A 126 3.11 -13.81 10.79
CA VAL A 126 2.60 -14.48 11.99
C VAL A 126 2.22 -13.43 13.04
N ALA A 127 1.00 -13.52 13.53
CA ALA A 127 0.48 -12.71 14.62
C ALA A 127 0.85 -13.29 16.00
N PRO A 128 0.80 -12.50 17.09
CA PRO A 128 1.16 -12.95 18.44
C PRO A 128 0.33 -14.11 18.97
N ASP A 129 -0.89 -14.27 18.50
CA ASP A 129 -1.81 -15.38 18.85
C ASP A 129 -1.53 -16.67 18.05
N GLY A 130 -0.55 -16.63 17.15
CA GLY A 130 -0.18 -17.75 16.28
C GLY A 130 -0.96 -17.79 14.96
N GLU A 131 -1.88 -16.86 14.71
CA GLU A 131 -2.54 -16.76 13.41
C GLU A 131 -1.51 -16.43 12.32
N ALA A 132 -1.57 -17.16 11.21
CA ALA A 132 -0.62 -17.03 10.13
C ALA A 132 -1.30 -16.66 8.81
N TRP A 133 -0.68 -15.73 8.09
CA TRP A 133 -1.10 -15.27 6.77
C TRP A 133 0.03 -15.41 5.77
N GLU A 134 -0.30 -15.81 4.56
CA GLU A 134 0.64 -15.83 3.45
C GLU A 134 0.36 -14.65 2.51
N PHE A 135 1.41 -13.90 2.18
CA PHE A 135 1.38 -12.86 1.15
C PHE A 135 2.09 -13.35 -0.11
N VAL A 136 1.48 -13.10 -1.27
CA VAL A 136 2.07 -13.33 -2.59
C VAL A 136 1.80 -12.17 -3.53
N ALA A 137 2.76 -11.85 -4.42
CA ALA A 137 2.63 -10.89 -5.51
C ALA A 137 3.25 -11.49 -6.79
N PRO A 138 2.51 -12.33 -7.53
CA PRO A 138 3.06 -13.06 -8.68
C PRO A 138 3.63 -12.14 -9.77
N GLY A 139 4.80 -12.49 -10.28
CA GLY A 139 5.47 -11.75 -11.36
C GLY A 139 6.08 -10.41 -10.93
N CYS A 140 6.22 -10.19 -9.62
CA CYS A 140 6.92 -9.06 -9.03
C CYS A 140 8.00 -9.56 -8.05
N GLU A 141 9.06 -8.78 -7.88
CA GLU A 141 10.04 -8.99 -6.83
C GLU A 141 9.43 -8.56 -5.50
N THR A 142 9.55 -9.41 -4.47
CA THR A 142 9.00 -9.15 -3.13
C THR A 142 10.09 -9.29 -2.10
N VAL A 143 10.24 -8.29 -1.23
CA VAL A 143 11.21 -8.27 -0.13
C VAL A 143 10.57 -7.79 1.16
N ILE A 144 11.20 -8.08 2.29
CA ILE A 144 10.86 -7.53 3.60
C ILE A 144 11.91 -6.46 3.92
N GLU A 145 11.46 -5.28 4.29
CA GLU A 145 12.31 -4.14 4.66
C GLU A 145 11.95 -3.62 6.05
N GLU A 146 12.88 -2.89 6.64
CA GLU A 146 12.62 -2.15 7.87
C GLU A 146 11.59 -1.05 7.63
N SER A 147 10.76 -0.81 8.63
CA SER A 147 9.78 0.25 8.68
C SER A 147 9.70 0.82 10.09
N ILE A 148 8.94 1.89 10.23
CA ILE A 148 8.60 2.50 11.52
C ILE A 148 7.09 2.43 11.71
N TYR A 149 6.68 2.44 12.98
CA TYR A 149 5.29 2.55 13.36
C TYR A 149 5.17 3.59 14.48
N LEU A 150 4.35 4.60 14.28
CA LEU A 150 4.04 5.61 15.28
C LEU A 150 2.70 5.28 15.94
N SER A 151 2.67 5.38 17.26
CA SER A 151 1.41 5.30 18.01
C SER A 151 1.40 6.38 19.08
N ASP A 152 0.22 6.91 19.36
CA ASP A 152 0.01 8.02 20.31
C ASP A 152 0.55 7.74 21.71
N SER A 153 0.62 6.44 22.10
CA SER A 153 0.97 6.03 23.48
C SER A 153 2.45 5.66 23.66
N TYR A 154 3.19 5.32 22.60
CA TYR A 154 4.50 4.68 22.70
C TYR A 154 5.60 5.33 21.84
N GLY A 155 5.30 6.44 21.18
CA GLY A 155 6.23 7.07 20.23
C GLY A 155 6.48 6.18 19.00
N HIS A 156 7.69 6.25 18.45
CA HIS A 156 8.06 5.43 17.29
C HIS A 156 8.58 4.05 17.70
N ARG A 157 8.18 3.01 16.97
CA ARG A 157 8.64 1.63 17.13
C ARG A 157 9.18 1.10 15.79
N ARG A 158 10.18 0.24 15.86
CA ARG A 158 10.61 -0.51 14.68
C ARG A 158 9.49 -1.48 14.27
N SER A 159 9.24 -1.55 12.99
CA SER A 159 8.34 -2.51 12.36
C SER A 159 8.94 -3.00 11.04
N GLU A 160 8.20 -3.78 10.30
CA GLU A 160 8.57 -4.29 9.00
C GLU A 160 7.52 -3.86 7.96
N GLN A 161 7.93 -3.87 6.71
CA GLN A 161 7.04 -3.71 5.58
C GLN A 161 7.35 -4.76 4.51
N ILE A 162 6.32 -5.21 3.82
CA ILE A 162 6.48 -5.97 2.59
C ILE A 162 6.57 -4.96 1.45
N VAL A 163 7.59 -5.09 0.63
CA VAL A 163 7.82 -4.21 -0.52
C VAL A 163 7.81 -5.04 -1.79
N VAL A 164 7.02 -4.58 -2.76
CA VAL A 164 6.88 -5.21 -4.08
C VAL A 164 7.39 -4.25 -5.14
N TYR A 165 8.38 -4.68 -5.90
CA TYR A 165 8.99 -3.90 -6.97
C TYR A 165 8.52 -4.34 -8.34
N GLY A 166 8.37 -3.37 -9.24
CA GLY A 166 8.06 -3.67 -10.63
C GLY A 166 8.26 -2.48 -11.56
N ARG A 167 7.99 -2.72 -12.84
CA ARG A 167 8.08 -1.68 -13.87
C ARG A 167 6.73 -1.41 -14.50
N VAL A 168 6.46 -0.15 -14.78
CA VAL A 168 5.30 0.29 -15.56
C VAL A 168 5.57 -0.01 -17.04
N ALA A 169 4.64 -0.71 -17.67
CA ALA A 169 4.50 -0.84 -19.11
C ALA A 169 3.25 -0.04 -19.55
N PRO A 170 2.90 0.06 -20.82
CA PRO A 170 1.72 0.81 -21.27
C PRO A 170 0.44 0.50 -20.50
N ARG A 171 0.30 -0.74 -20.05
CA ARG A 171 -0.67 -1.16 -19.03
C ARG A 171 -0.02 -2.23 -18.16
N ARG A 172 0.15 -1.98 -16.89
CA ARG A 172 0.67 -2.95 -15.92
C ARG A 172 -0.36 -3.22 -14.84
N GLU A 173 -0.59 -4.50 -14.60
CA GLU A 173 -1.36 -4.97 -13.46
C GLU A 173 -0.41 -5.68 -12.49
N ALA A 174 -0.43 -5.27 -11.23
CA ALA A 174 0.27 -5.91 -10.13
C ALA A 174 -0.80 -6.48 -9.18
N ALA A 175 -1.05 -7.78 -9.28
CA ALA A 175 -1.95 -8.49 -8.38
C ALA A 175 -1.20 -8.98 -7.16
N TRP A 176 -1.87 -8.98 -6.01
CA TRP A 176 -1.35 -9.47 -4.75
C TRP A 176 -2.46 -10.03 -3.87
N GLN A 177 -2.08 -10.86 -2.90
CA GLN A 177 -3.02 -11.53 -2.01
C GLN A 177 -2.41 -11.76 -0.64
N PHE A 178 -3.21 -11.53 0.40
CA PHE A 178 -3.03 -12.07 1.74
C PHE A 178 -4.06 -13.18 1.94
N ARG A 179 -3.61 -14.34 2.35
CA ARG A 179 -4.47 -15.50 2.58
C ARG A 179 -4.08 -16.17 3.89
N ARG A 180 -5.09 -16.51 4.68
CA ARG A 180 -4.99 -17.32 5.89
C ARG A 180 -4.92 -18.82 5.59
#